data_53f0a24b4c9bf4c30cd0ebca686a9584
#
_entry.id   53f0a24b4c9bf4c30cd0ebca686a9584
#
_cell.length_a   1.000
_cell.length_b   1.000
_cell.length_c   1.000
_cell.angle_alpha   90.00
_cell.angle_beta   90.00
_cell.angle_gamma   90.00
#
_symmetry.space_group_name_H-M   'P 1'
#
loop_
_entity.id
_entity.type
_entity.pdbx_description
1 polymer ?
#
loop_
_entity_poly.entity_id
_entity_poly.type
_entity_poly.pdbx_seq_one_letter_code
_entity_poly.pdbx_strand_id
1 'polypeptide(L)'
;MTTARYRVESLRKFALSLFTAAGMDVDKAGAVAEVLVVGDMVGQRTHGMALCPQYLEQIEKGLMATQGEPTVIRDSGAVFVWDGNYLPGPWLVSTALALACDRAITDGSVTGVIRRSHHIACLAALIKQVTDRGLVVMLASSDPSGNFIAPYGGKEPLFTPNPIAIGYPGTQQPVWIDVSTSITTVGMTRQKAAAGTSFEHPWLMDANGKPTNDPHVIDPGVGGTLLPIGGNEYGHKGFGLSLMVEMLT
;
A
#
# COMPACT_ATOMS: atom_id res chain seq x y z
N MET A 1 -15.10 20.40 11.33
CA MET A 1 -15.03 20.79 9.89
C MET A 1 -15.93 19.82 9.13
N THR A 2 -16.90 20.32 8.38
CA THR A 2 -17.73 19.49 7.50
C THR A 2 -16.84 18.94 6.38
N THR A 3 -16.67 17.62 6.34
CA THR A 3 -15.89 16.97 5.28
C THR A 3 -16.64 17.17 3.97
N ALA A 4 -16.06 17.85 3.00
CA ALA A 4 -16.65 18.01 1.67
C ALA A 4 -16.88 16.62 1.05
N ARG A 5 -18.05 16.42 0.46
CA ARG A 5 -18.39 15.18 -0.25
C ARG A 5 -18.40 15.45 -1.74
N TYR A 6 -17.82 14.55 -2.51
CA TYR A 6 -17.75 14.63 -3.95
C TYR A 6 -18.44 13.43 -4.59
N ARG A 7 -18.94 13.59 -5.80
CA ARG A 7 -19.47 12.47 -6.58
C ARG A 7 -18.31 11.57 -7.02
N VAL A 8 -18.43 10.29 -6.79
CA VAL A 8 -17.39 9.27 -7.11
C VAL A 8 -16.94 9.38 -8.58
N GLU A 9 -17.90 9.43 -9.51
CA GLU A 9 -17.61 9.56 -10.94
C GLU A 9 -16.84 10.85 -11.30
N SER A 10 -17.10 11.93 -10.58
CA SER A 10 -16.37 13.19 -10.80
C SER A 10 -14.93 13.08 -10.33
N LEU A 11 -14.68 12.40 -9.22
CA LEU A 11 -13.31 12.13 -8.73
C LEU A 11 -12.54 11.19 -9.66
N ARG A 12 -13.19 10.12 -10.16
CA ARG A 12 -12.57 9.22 -11.14
C ARG A 12 -12.13 9.98 -12.40
N LYS A 13 -13.04 10.79 -12.98
CA LYS A 13 -12.74 11.60 -14.16
C LYS A 13 -11.64 12.62 -13.90
N PHE A 14 -11.66 13.26 -12.73
CA PHE A 14 -10.63 14.22 -12.34
C PHE A 14 -9.26 13.53 -12.23
N ALA A 15 -9.15 12.42 -11.50
CA ALA A 15 -7.90 11.69 -11.32
C ALA A 15 -7.37 11.14 -12.66
N LEU A 16 -8.24 10.55 -13.49
CA LEU A 16 -7.90 10.10 -14.85
C LEU A 16 -7.30 11.25 -15.67
N SER A 17 -7.97 12.39 -15.73
CA SER A 17 -7.50 13.57 -16.48
C SER A 17 -6.18 14.09 -15.94
N LEU A 18 -6.01 14.09 -14.61
CA LEU A 18 -4.82 14.57 -13.92
C LEU A 18 -3.59 13.73 -14.29
N PHE A 19 -3.67 12.40 -14.18
CA PHE A 19 -2.56 11.52 -14.51
C PHE A 19 -2.30 11.41 -16.00
N THR A 20 -3.33 11.47 -16.85
CA THR A 20 -3.15 11.53 -18.30
C THR A 20 -2.44 12.82 -18.72
N ALA A 21 -2.78 13.96 -18.12
CA ALA A 21 -2.10 15.25 -18.35
C ALA A 21 -0.63 15.21 -17.91
N ALA A 22 -0.30 14.38 -16.90
CA ALA A 22 1.08 14.14 -16.46
C ALA A 22 1.86 13.15 -17.36
N GLY A 23 1.28 12.72 -18.49
CA GLY A 23 1.94 11.84 -19.48
C GLY A 23 1.76 10.35 -19.23
N MET A 24 0.87 9.96 -18.32
CA MET A 24 0.56 8.55 -18.06
C MET A 24 -0.37 8.00 -19.15
N ASP A 25 -0.11 6.77 -19.64
CA ASP A 25 -1.01 6.05 -20.53
C ASP A 25 -2.42 5.95 -19.93
N VAL A 26 -3.44 6.04 -20.77
CA VAL A 26 -4.85 6.14 -20.33
C VAL A 26 -5.29 4.94 -19.49
N ASP A 27 -4.85 3.74 -19.84
CA ASP A 27 -5.15 2.51 -19.10
C ASP A 27 -4.53 2.54 -17.68
N LYS A 28 -3.27 2.97 -17.59
CA LYS A 28 -2.54 3.13 -16.33
C LYS A 28 -3.16 4.22 -15.46
N ALA A 29 -3.45 5.38 -16.06
CA ALA A 29 -4.11 6.49 -15.37
C ALA A 29 -5.50 6.08 -14.86
N GLY A 30 -6.26 5.29 -15.64
CA GLY A 30 -7.55 4.75 -15.24
C GLY A 30 -7.46 3.82 -14.02
N ALA A 31 -6.51 2.90 -14.03
CA ALA A 31 -6.28 1.98 -12.90
C ALA A 31 -5.84 2.72 -11.62
N VAL A 32 -4.93 3.70 -11.75
CA VAL A 32 -4.52 4.55 -10.63
C VAL A 32 -5.72 5.31 -10.07
N ALA A 33 -6.50 5.97 -10.93
CA ALA A 33 -7.68 6.72 -10.53
C ALA A 33 -8.70 5.84 -9.79
N GLU A 34 -8.96 4.63 -10.29
CA GLU A 34 -9.91 3.69 -9.67
C GLU A 34 -9.44 3.29 -8.27
N VAL A 35 -8.18 2.84 -8.13
CA VAL A 35 -7.65 2.38 -6.84
C VAL A 35 -7.63 3.50 -5.80
N LEU A 36 -7.25 4.73 -6.18
CA LEU A 36 -7.24 5.86 -5.26
C LEU A 36 -8.65 6.25 -4.81
N VAL A 37 -9.63 6.28 -5.73
CA VAL A 37 -11.01 6.60 -5.38
C VAL A 37 -11.63 5.51 -4.52
N VAL A 38 -11.41 4.23 -4.84
CA VAL A 38 -11.88 3.10 -4.01
C VAL A 38 -11.22 3.14 -2.63
N GLY A 39 -9.93 3.49 -2.53
CA GLY A 39 -9.24 3.69 -1.26
C GLY A 39 -9.97 4.68 -0.34
N ASP A 40 -10.39 5.83 -0.87
CA ASP A 40 -11.22 6.79 -0.11
C ASP A 40 -12.60 6.23 0.25
N MET A 41 -13.25 5.49 -0.66
CA MET A 41 -14.57 4.89 -0.42
C MET A 41 -14.54 3.86 0.71
N VAL A 42 -13.47 3.08 0.86
CA VAL A 42 -13.31 2.09 1.95
C VAL A 42 -12.74 2.71 3.23
N GLY A 43 -12.50 4.04 3.24
CA GLY A 43 -12.04 4.76 4.43
C GLY A 43 -10.51 4.86 4.60
N GLN A 44 -9.73 4.32 3.68
CA GLN A 44 -8.25 4.36 3.67
C GLN A 44 -7.73 5.70 3.11
N ARG A 45 -8.11 6.81 3.75
CA ARG A 45 -7.86 8.18 3.25
C ARG A 45 -6.37 8.51 3.01
N THR A 46 -5.46 7.87 3.72
CA THR A 46 -4.01 8.04 3.52
C THR A 46 -3.51 7.36 2.26
N HIS A 47 -4.30 6.44 1.69
CA HIS A 47 -3.99 5.65 0.50
C HIS A 47 -5.02 5.85 -0.62
N GLY A 48 -5.81 6.94 -0.54
CA GLY A 48 -6.76 7.41 -1.53
C GLY A 48 -6.24 8.59 -2.35
N MET A 49 -7.14 9.51 -2.71
CA MET A 49 -6.83 10.70 -3.52
C MET A 49 -5.78 11.62 -2.91
N ALA A 50 -5.53 11.52 -1.60
CA ALA A 50 -4.45 12.23 -0.93
C ALA A 50 -3.05 11.88 -1.48
N LEU A 51 -2.89 10.76 -2.19
CA LEU A 51 -1.65 10.35 -2.85
C LEU A 51 -1.39 11.07 -4.19
N CYS A 52 -2.38 11.71 -4.79
CA CYS A 52 -2.22 12.36 -6.09
C CYS A 52 -1.01 13.32 -6.15
N PRO A 53 -0.81 14.24 -5.19
CA PRO A 53 0.35 15.14 -5.22
C PRO A 53 1.69 14.40 -5.19
N GLN A 54 1.80 13.37 -4.35
CA GLN A 54 3.00 12.54 -4.26
C GLN A 54 3.28 11.80 -5.56
N TYR A 55 2.26 11.23 -6.19
CA TYR A 55 2.43 10.50 -7.46
C TYR A 55 2.84 11.45 -8.61
N LEU A 56 2.26 12.63 -8.68
CA LEU A 56 2.66 13.64 -9.66
C LEU A 56 4.12 14.06 -9.47
N GLU A 57 4.54 14.30 -8.23
CA GLU A 57 5.93 14.61 -7.90
C GLU A 57 6.89 13.48 -8.32
N GLN A 58 6.49 12.21 -8.12
CA GLN A 58 7.29 11.06 -8.54
C GLN A 58 7.39 10.95 -10.07
N ILE A 59 6.32 11.28 -10.80
CA ILE A 59 6.34 11.37 -12.27
C ILE A 59 7.27 12.49 -12.74
N GLU A 60 7.14 13.69 -12.18
CA GLU A 60 8.00 14.85 -12.53
C GLU A 60 9.48 14.57 -12.28
N LYS A 61 9.80 13.82 -11.22
CA LYS A 61 11.17 13.40 -10.90
C LYS A 61 11.67 12.22 -11.73
N GLY A 62 10.84 11.62 -12.59
CA GLY A 62 11.19 10.44 -13.36
C GLY A 62 11.37 9.15 -12.51
N LEU A 63 10.81 9.14 -11.30
CA LEU A 63 10.87 7.99 -10.38
C LEU A 63 9.71 7.03 -10.59
N MET A 64 8.63 7.47 -11.22
CA MET A 64 7.50 6.64 -11.67
C MET A 64 7.47 6.66 -13.20
N ALA A 65 7.57 5.49 -13.83
CA ALA A 65 7.36 5.35 -15.27
C ALA A 65 5.87 5.52 -15.58
N THR A 66 5.58 6.26 -16.66
CA THR A 66 4.19 6.57 -17.06
C THR A 66 3.71 5.72 -18.23
N GLN A 67 4.64 5.03 -18.92
CA GLN A 67 4.41 4.27 -20.14
C GLN A 67 5.21 2.97 -20.14
N GLY A 68 4.84 2.03 -21.00
CA GLY A 68 5.54 0.76 -21.15
C GLY A 68 4.86 -0.41 -20.45
N GLU A 69 5.53 -1.55 -20.45
CA GLU A 69 5.04 -2.82 -19.93
C GLU A 69 6.03 -3.43 -18.93
N PRO A 70 5.57 -4.30 -18.02
CA PRO A 70 6.48 -5.06 -17.17
C PRO A 70 7.30 -6.04 -17.99
N THR A 71 8.52 -6.32 -17.52
CA THR A 71 9.33 -7.38 -18.10
C THR A 71 9.02 -8.70 -17.44
N VAL A 72 8.61 -9.69 -18.19
CA VAL A 72 8.41 -11.07 -17.68
C VAL A 72 9.78 -11.69 -17.43
N ILE A 73 10.09 -11.97 -16.14
CA ILE A 73 11.33 -12.64 -15.76
C ILE A 73 11.15 -14.15 -15.84
N ARG A 74 10.00 -14.63 -15.34
CA ARG A 74 9.62 -16.02 -15.36
C ARG A 74 8.10 -16.13 -15.51
N ASP A 75 7.68 -17.12 -16.29
CA ASP A 75 6.28 -17.52 -16.38
C ASP A 75 6.23 -19.06 -16.54
N SER A 76 5.59 -19.73 -15.60
CA SER A 76 5.41 -21.18 -15.58
C SER A 76 3.95 -21.56 -15.28
N GLY A 77 2.98 -20.79 -15.77
CA GLY A 77 1.56 -21.01 -15.55
C GLY A 77 1.13 -20.52 -14.17
N ALA A 78 1.08 -21.42 -13.20
CA ALA A 78 0.65 -21.10 -11.83
C ALA A 78 1.62 -20.15 -11.07
N VAL A 79 2.82 -19.89 -11.59
CA VAL A 79 3.78 -18.99 -10.98
C VAL A 79 4.35 -18.05 -12.04
N PHE A 80 4.31 -16.75 -11.76
CA PHE A 80 4.98 -15.75 -12.61
C PHE A 80 5.76 -14.73 -11.78
N VAL A 81 6.82 -14.20 -12.37
CA VAL A 81 7.66 -13.16 -11.78
C VAL A 81 7.84 -12.05 -12.80
N TRP A 82 7.48 -10.84 -12.41
CA TRP A 82 7.62 -9.65 -13.25
C TRP A 82 8.62 -8.65 -12.66
N ASP A 83 9.29 -7.95 -13.55
CA ASP A 83 9.95 -6.70 -13.25
C ASP A 83 9.00 -5.57 -13.64
N GLY A 84 8.55 -4.80 -12.68
CA GLY A 84 7.57 -3.75 -12.89
C GLY A 84 8.12 -2.48 -13.53
N ASN A 85 9.45 -2.36 -13.70
CA ASN A 85 10.09 -1.21 -14.37
C ASN A 85 9.66 0.14 -13.81
N TYR A 86 9.35 0.20 -12.49
CA TYR A 86 8.81 1.38 -11.79
C TYR A 86 7.49 1.92 -12.37
N LEU A 87 6.73 1.10 -13.08
CA LEU A 87 5.37 1.42 -13.53
C LEU A 87 4.42 1.63 -12.34
N PRO A 88 3.28 2.32 -12.53
CA PRO A 88 2.33 2.60 -11.45
C PRO A 88 1.85 1.32 -10.78
N GLY A 89 2.09 1.21 -9.48
CA GLY A 89 1.76 0.00 -8.72
C GLY A 89 0.28 -0.40 -8.78
N PRO A 90 -0.69 0.53 -8.71
CA PRO A 90 -2.10 0.19 -8.88
C PRO A 90 -2.42 -0.51 -10.19
N TRP A 91 -1.83 -0.06 -11.30
CA TRP A 91 -2.02 -0.69 -12.61
C TRP A 91 -1.31 -2.05 -12.70
N LEU A 92 -0.03 -2.12 -12.29
CA LEU A 92 0.75 -3.36 -12.31
C LEU A 92 0.07 -4.48 -11.53
N VAL A 93 -0.32 -4.20 -10.28
CA VAL A 93 -0.96 -5.20 -9.42
C VAL A 93 -2.34 -5.57 -9.94
N SER A 94 -3.13 -4.61 -10.43
CA SER A 94 -4.44 -4.91 -11.05
C SER A 94 -4.30 -5.83 -12.27
N THR A 95 -3.31 -5.59 -13.12
CA THR A 95 -3.02 -6.43 -14.30
C THR A 95 -2.56 -7.83 -13.88
N ALA A 96 -1.67 -7.92 -12.89
CA ALA A 96 -1.20 -9.19 -12.36
C ALA A 96 -2.32 -10.01 -11.70
N LEU A 97 -3.20 -9.36 -10.94
CA LEU A 97 -4.36 -10.00 -10.32
C LEU A 97 -5.37 -10.49 -11.36
N ALA A 98 -5.60 -9.72 -12.43
CA ALA A 98 -6.46 -10.16 -13.53
C ALA A 98 -5.91 -11.45 -14.18
N LEU A 99 -4.61 -11.48 -14.52
CA LEU A 99 -3.94 -12.66 -15.05
C LEU A 99 -4.02 -13.84 -14.07
N ALA A 100 -3.75 -13.60 -12.78
CA ALA A 100 -3.81 -14.64 -11.76
C ALA A 100 -5.23 -15.23 -11.63
N CYS A 101 -6.27 -14.40 -11.68
CA CYS A 101 -7.65 -14.85 -11.66
C CYS A 101 -8.00 -15.75 -12.86
N ASP A 102 -7.57 -15.37 -14.07
CA ASP A 102 -7.84 -16.18 -15.27
C ASP A 102 -7.19 -17.55 -15.17
N ARG A 103 -5.96 -17.61 -14.68
CA ARG A 103 -5.21 -18.86 -14.52
C ARG A 103 -5.73 -19.71 -13.35
N ALA A 104 -6.18 -19.09 -12.26
CA ALA A 104 -6.68 -19.82 -11.09
C ALA A 104 -7.89 -20.72 -11.39
N ILE A 105 -8.66 -20.43 -12.43
CA ILE A 105 -9.78 -21.25 -12.90
C ILE A 105 -9.28 -22.66 -13.33
N THR A 106 -8.11 -22.72 -13.94
CA THR A 106 -7.52 -23.97 -14.43
C THR A 106 -6.53 -24.57 -13.43
N ASP A 107 -5.68 -23.72 -12.85
CA ASP A 107 -4.54 -24.16 -12.03
C ASP A 107 -4.89 -24.31 -10.54
N GLY A 108 -6.07 -23.83 -10.11
CA GLY A 108 -6.56 -23.90 -8.73
C GLY A 108 -5.94 -22.83 -7.82
N SER A 109 -4.65 -22.54 -7.95
CA SER A 109 -3.97 -21.43 -7.27
C SER A 109 -2.85 -20.84 -8.12
N VAL A 110 -2.63 -19.54 -7.97
CA VAL A 110 -1.59 -18.81 -8.72
C VAL A 110 -0.81 -17.90 -7.79
N THR A 111 0.50 -17.85 -7.98
CA THR A 111 1.40 -16.93 -7.27
C THR A 111 2.06 -15.98 -8.25
N GLY A 112 1.89 -14.68 -8.04
CA GLY A 112 2.58 -13.63 -8.79
C GLY A 112 3.53 -12.85 -7.89
N VAL A 113 4.74 -12.58 -8.35
CA VAL A 113 5.71 -11.72 -7.67
C VAL A 113 6.12 -10.60 -8.62
N ILE A 114 6.09 -9.36 -8.11
CA ILE A 114 6.47 -8.17 -8.90
C ILE A 114 7.55 -7.42 -8.12
N ARG A 115 8.73 -7.33 -8.69
CA ARG A 115 9.79 -6.46 -8.18
C ARG A 115 9.79 -5.11 -8.90
N ARG A 116 10.37 -4.08 -8.29
CA ARG A 116 10.49 -2.72 -8.85
C ARG A 116 9.13 -2.16 -9.33
N SER A 117 8.07 -2.41 -8.56
CA SER A 117 6.81 -1.69 -8.68
C SER A 117 6.95 -0.30 -8.05
N HIS A 118 6.23 0.69 -8.54
CA HIS A 118 5.98 1.89 -7.75
C HIS A 118 4.94 1.58 -6.63
N HIS A 119 4.71 2.52 -5.73
CA HIS A 119 3.74 2.39 -4.62
C HIS A 119 2.37 1.88 -5.08
N ILE A 120 1.79 0.91 -4.36
CA ILE A 120 0.58 0.19 -4.79
C ILE A 120 -0.74 0.72 -4.18
N ALA A 121 -0.68 1.82 -3.40
CA ALA A 121 -1.83 2.44 -2.74
C ALA A 121 -2.57 1.52 -1.76
N CYS A 122 -3.91 1.50 -1.78
CA CYS A 122 -4.77 0.74 -0.88
C CYS A 122 -4.90 -0.72 -1.35
N LEU A 123 -4.45 -1.68 -0.55
CA LEU A 123 -4.51 -3.10 -0.91
C LEU A 123 -5.96 -3.60 -0.99
N ALA A 124 -6.85 -3.12 -0.11
CA ALA A 124 -8.27 -3.47 -0.14
C ALA A 124 -8.92 -3.12 -1.49
N ALA A 125 -8.54 -1.99 -2.08
CA ALA A 125 -9.03 -1.58 -3.40
C ALA A 125 -8.59 -2.55 -4.51
N LEU A 126 -7.37 -3.09 -4.40
CA LEU A 126 -6.80 -4.03 -5.36
C LEU A 126 -7.43 -5.42 -5.27
N ILE A 127 -7.60 -5.96 -4.05
CA ILE A 127 -8.14 -7.31 -3.86
C ILE A 127 -9.63 -7.43 -4.18
N LYS A 128 -10.35 -6.31 -4.25
CA LYS A 128 -11.77 -6.27 -4.61
C LYS A 128 -12.06 -7.02 -5.91
N GLN A 129 -11.30 -6.79 -6.97
CA GLN A 129 -11.51 -7.41 -8.28
C GLN A 129 -11.40 -8.95 -8.24
N VAL A 130 -10.65 -9.50 -7.29
CA VAL A 130 -10.47 -10.95 -7.13
C VAL A 130 -11.68 -11.56 -6.40
N THR A 131 -12.10 -10.91 -5.30
CA THR A 131 -13.27 -11.37 -4.53
C THR A 131 -14.58 -11.22 -5.31
N ASP A 132 -14.70 -10.21 -6.18
CA ASP A 132 -15.84 -10.06 -7.10
C ASP A 132 -15.92 -11.23 -8.12
N ARG A 133 -14.81 -11.93 -8.38
CA ARG A 133 -14.74 -13.13 -9.23
C ARG A 133 -14.92 -14.43 -8.45
N GLY A 134 -15.27 -14.36 -7.15
CA GLY A 134 -15.50 -15.52 -6.30
C GLY A 134 -14.22 -16.24 -5.86
N LEU A 135 -13.06 -15.58 -5.93
CA LEU A 135 -11.75 -16.14 -5.58
C LEU A 135 -11.25 -15.57 -4.24
N VAL A 136 -10.46 -16.36 -3.54
CA VAL A 136 -9.69 -15.92 -2.37
C VAL A 136 -8.37 -15.30 -2.84
N VAL A 137 -7.93 -14.25 -2.17
CA VAL A 137 -6.67 -13.56 -2.49
C VAL A 137 -5.90 -13.21 -1.24
N MET A 138 -4.59 -13.33 -1.31
CA MET A 138 -3.65 -12.73 -0.38
C MET A 138 -2.70 -11.81 -1.17
N LEU A 139 -2.54 -10.58 -0.71
CA LEU A 139 -1.64 -9.58 -1.29
C LEU A 139 -0.75 -9.03 -0.19
N ALA A 140 0.56 -9.02 -0.40
CA ALA A 140 1.54 -8.45 0.51
C ALA A 140 2.49 -7.53 -0.26
N SER A 141 3.08 -6.56 0.43
CA SER A 141 4.04 -5.62 -0.16
C SER A 141 5.04 -5.15 0.87
N SER A 142 6.30 -4.99 0.46
CA SER A 142 7.32 -4.27 1.20
C SER A 142 7.91 -3.15 0.33
N ASP A 143 8.63 -2.24 0.96
CA ASP A 143 9.34 -1.14 0.29
C ASP A 143 10.71 -0.94 0.95
N PRO A 144 11.79 -1.46 0.35
CA PRO A 144 13.13 -1.36 0.93
C PRO A 144 13.68 0.08 0.94
N SER A 145 13.02 1.05 0.30
CA SER A 145 13.44 2.45 0.31
C SER A 145 13.01 3.21 1.57
N GLY A 146 12.06 2.67 2.35
CA GLY A 146 11.50 3.30 3.52
C GLY A 146 11.96 2.64 4.83
N ASN A 147 12.42 3.45 5.77
CA ASN A 147 12.85 3.01 7.11
C ASN A 147 12.02 3.74 8.16
N PHE A 148 10.96 3.11 8.65
CA PHE A 148 10.02 3.74 9.60
C PHE A 148 9.77 2.92 10.85
N ILE A 149 10.06 1.61 10.83
CA ILE A 149 9.76 0.69 11.92
C ILE A 149 11.04 0.00 12.36
N ALA A 150 11.36 0.07 13.66
CA ALA A 150 12.45 -0.70 14.23
C ALA A 150 12.05 -2.16 14.44
N PRO A 151 13.00 -3.12 14.32
CA PRO A 151 12.81 -4.47 14.83
C PRO A 151 12.38 -4.45 16.31
N TYR A 152 11.56 -5.41 16.72
CA TYR A 152 11.21 -5.52 18.15
C TYR A 152 12.46 -5.69 19.03
N GLY A 153 12.61 -4.82 20.02
CA GLY A 153 13.79 -4.72 20.87
C GLY A 153 14.91 -3.85 20.31
N GLY A 154 14.82 -3.42 19.07
CA GLY A 154 15.70 -2.41 18.45
C GLY A 154 15.12 -1.00 18.55
N LYS A 155 15.91 -0.01 18.17
CA LYS A 155 15.48 1.40 18.12
C LYS A 155 15.74 2.07 16.77
N GLU A 156 16.53 1.46 15.92
CA GLU A 156 16.83 2.01 14.58
C GLU A 156 15.77 1.54 13.58
N PRO A 157 15.17 2.45 12.80
CA PRO A 157 14.17 2.08 11.81
C PRO A 157 14.82 1.28 10.66
N LEU A 158 14.20 0.17 10.28
CA LEU A 158 14.71 -0.74 9.25
C LEU A 158 13.64 -1.15 8.24
N PHE A 159 12.36 -1.19 8.66
CA PHE A 159 11.27 -1.68 7.84
C PHE A 159 10.28 -0.58 7.48
N THR A 160 9.53 -0.81 6.41
CA THR A 160 8.27 -0.10 6.16
C THR A 160 7.11 -0.77 6.91
N PRO A 161 5.89 -0.21 6.84
CA PRO A 161 4.71 -0.82 7.47
C PRO A 161 4.31 -2.20 6.95
N ASN A 162 4.92 -2.71 5.89
CA ASN A 162 4.77 -4.07 5.36
C ASN A 162 3.32 -4.56 5.39
N PRO A 163 2.42 -3.97 4.58
CA PRO A 163 1.01 -4.30 4.62
C PRO A 163 0.74 -5.69 4.06
N ILE A 164 -0.31 -6.32 4.61
CA ILE A 164 -0.88 -7.56 4.10
C ILE A 164 -2.39 -7.39 3.98
N ALA A 165 -2.95 -7.85 2.88
CA ALA A 165 -4.39 -7.89 2.68
C ALA A 165 -4.84 -9.30 2.29
N ILE A 166 -6.00 -9.71 2.82
CA ILE A 166 -6.65 -10.97 2.48
C ILE A 166 -8.10 -10.67 2.14
N GLY A 167 -8.58 -11.24 1.03
CA GLY A 167 -9.96 -11.11 0.58
C GLY A 167 -10.63 -12.46 0.43
N TYR A 168 -11.87 -12.56 0.89
CA TYR A 168 -12.72 -13.73 0.75
C TYR A 168 -14.03 -13.35 0.07
N PRO A 169 -14.52 -14.14 -0.91
CA PRO A 169 -15.86 -13.96 -1.42
C PRO A 169 -16.86 -14.34 -0.32
N GLY A 170 -17.90 -13.55 -0.18
CA GLY A 170 -19.01 -13.81 0.74
C GLY A 170 -20.31 -14.06 -0.01
N THR A 171 -21.31 -14.59 0.67
CA THR A 171 -22.63 -14.83 0.06
C THR A 171 -23.40 -13.55 -0.25
N GLN A 172 -23.15 -12.48 0.48
CA GLN A 172 -23.78 -11.17 0.26
C GLN A 172 -22.73 -10.09 -0.03
N GLN A 173 -21.69 -10.02 0.77
CA GLN A 173 -20.57 -9.08 0.63
C GLN A 173 -19.25 -9.81 0.86
N PRO A 174 -18.19 -9.44 0.15
CA PRO A 174 -16.86 -9.98 0.42
C PRO A 174 -16.34 -9.49 1.78
N VAL A 175 -15.42 -10.26 2.37
CA VAL A 175 -14.66 -9.83 3.53
C VAL A 175 -13.27 -9.41 3.08
N TRP A 176 -12.86 -8.19 3.42
CA TRP A 176 -11.52 -7.68 3.16
C TRP A 176 -10.83 -7.34 4.48
N ILE A 177 -9.65 -7.88 4.66
CA ILE A 177 -8.73 -7.54 5.74
C ILE A 177 -7.53 -6.88 5.08
N ASP A 178 -7.26 -5.63 5.42
CA ASP A 178 -6.13 -4.84 4.90
C ASP A 178 -5.49 -4.13 6.10
N VAL A 179 -4.32 -4.60 6.48
CA VAL A 179 -3.62 -4.15 7.68
C VAL A 179 -2.14 -3.95 7.41
N SER A 180 -1.55 -2.90 7.98
CA SER A 180 -0.11 -2.80 8.11
C SER A 180 0.37 -3.68 9.26
N THR A 181 1.63 -4.06 9.27
CA THR A 181 2.27 -4.77 10.40
C THR A 181 2.76 -3.81 11.50
N SER A 182 2.62 -2.49 11.28
CA SER A 182 2.79 -1.45 12.28
C SER A 182 1.49 -1.07 12.97
N ILE A 183 1.57 -0.56 14.20
CA ILE A 183 0.40 -0.16 15.00
C ILE A 183 -0.32 1.07 14.43
N THR A 184 0.41 1.90 13.70
CA THR A 184 -0.11 3.05 12.94
C THR A 184 0.66 3.18 11.63
N THR A 185 0.20 4.04 10.71
CA THR A 185 0.86 4.27 9.43
C THR A 185 1.69 5.55 9.43
N VAL A 186 2.69 5.63 8.56
CA VAL A 186 3.47 6.86 8.31
C VAL A 186 2.54 8.02 7.91
N GLY A 187 1.57 7.75 7.02
CA GLY A 187 0.61 8.75 6.58
C GLY A 187 -0.24 9.31 7.72
N MET A 188 -0.75 8.46 8.63
CA MET A 188 -1.51 8.89 9.80
C MET A 188 -0.63 9.70 10.76
N THR A 189 0.61 9.27 10.98
CA THR A 189 1.56 9.97 11.85
C THR A 189 1.85 11.38 11.33
N ARG A 190 2.12 11.52 10.02
CA ARG A 190 2.31 12.83 9.38
C ARG A 190 1.07 13.71 9.43
N GLN A 191 -0.14 13.14 9.28
CA GLN A 191 -1.39 13.89 9.43
C GLN A 191 -1.57 14.44 10.85
N LYS A 192 -1.23 13.64 11.87
CA LYS A 192 -1.26 14.08 13.27
C LYS A 192 -0.25 15.21 13.54
N ALA A 193 0.98 15.07 13.06
CA ALA A 193 2.00 16.10 13.15
C ALA A 193 1.54 17.43 12.50
N ALA A 194 1.03 17.36 11.27
CA ALA A 194 0.52 18.53 10.55
C ALA A 194 -0.70 19.18 11.24
N ALA A 195 -1.50 18.41 11.97
CA ALA A 195 -2.63 18.90 12.75
C ALA A 195 -2.25 19.41 14.14
N GLY A 196 -0.98 19.30 14.56
CA GLY A 196 -0.52 19.65 15.89
C GLY A 196 -1.14 18.80 17.00
N THR A 197 -1.46 17.51 16.70
CA THR A 197 -2.12 16.59 17.64
C THR A 197 -1.27 15.34 17.87
N SER A 198 -1.29 14.82 19.09
CA SER A 198 -0.61 13.58 19.47
C SER A 198 -1.54 12.36 19.34
N PHE A 199 -0.96 11.16 19.43
CA PHE A 199 -1.73 9.92 19.60
C PHE A 199 -2.27 9.81 21.04
N GLU A 200 -3.32 9.05 21.26
CA GLU A 200 -3.83 8.76 22.61
C GLU A 200 -2.88 7.83 23.39
N HIS A 201 -2.18 6.96 22.67
CA HIS A 201 -1.29 5.96 23.26
C HIS A 201 0.12 6.07 22.68
N PRO A 202 1.15 5.55 23.34
CA PRO A 202 2.53 5.57 22.88
C PRO A 202 2.74 4.54 21.76
N TRP A 203 2.28 4.86 20.55
CA TRP A 203 2.40 4.02 19.36
C TRP A 203 3.70 4.23 18.59
N LEU A 204 4.52 5.13 19.09
CA LEU A 204 5.80 5.52 18.51
C LEU A 204 6.91 5.31 19.54
N MET A 205 8.14 5.39 19.07
CA MET A 205 9.33 5.32 19.90
C MET A 205 10.28 6.46 19.51
N ASP A 206 10.83 7.16 20.49
CA ASP A 206 11.82 8.21 20.24
C ASP A 206 13.21 7.65 19.90
N ALA A 207 14.14 8.49 19.52
CA ALA A 207 15.51 8.11 19.16
C ALA A 207 16.30 7.44 20.32
N ASN A 208 15.82 7.59 21.56
CA ASN A 208 16.42 6.95 22.73
C ASN A 208 15.82 5.56 23.04
N GLY A 209 14.82 5.13 22.25
CA GLY A 209 14.12 3.87 22.44
C GLY A 209 12.99 3.93 23.47
N LYS A 210 12.48 5.14 23.82
CA LYS A 210 11.37 5.30 24.76
C LYS A 210 10.04 5.41 23.99
N PRO A 211 9.00 4.68 24.41
CA PRO A 211 7.66 4.82 23.85
C PRO A 211 7.15 6.25 23.98
N THR A 212 6.52 6.77 22.93
CA THR A 212 5.99 8.13 22.88
C THR A 212 4.72 8.22 22.03
N ASN A 213 3.90 9.22 22.26
CA ASN A 213 2.72 9.55 21.48
C ASN A 213 2.93 10.78 20.57
N ASP A 214 4.14 11.35 20.55
CA ASP A 214 4.50 12.51 19.75
C ASP A 214 4.75 12.12 18.29
N PRO A 215 3.93 12.57 17.31
CA PRO A 215 4.09 12.21 15.92
C PRO A 215 5.35 12.81 15.26
N HIS A 216 5.96 13.84 15.86
CA HIS A 216 7.16 14.48 15.33
C HIS A 216 8.43 13.64 15.44
N VAL A 217 8.39 12.52 16.17
CA VAL A 217 9.57 11.64 16.31
C VAL A 217 10.01 11.00 14.99
N ILE A 218 9.12 10.92 13.98
CA ILE A 218 9.46 10.42 12.65
C ILE A 218 9.79 11.52 11.63
N ASP A 219 9.87 12.78 12.07
CA ASP A 219 10.29 13.86 11.18
C ASP A 219 11.75 13.64 10.73
N PRO A 220 12.13 14.11 9.53
CA PRO A 220 13.49 13.95 9.02
C PRO A 220 14.56 14.42 10.02
N GLY A 221 15.50 13.56 10.33
CA GLY A 221 16.63 13.85 11.24
C GLY A 221 16.34 13.66 12.73
N VAL A 222 15.11 13.31 13.14
CA VAL A 222 14.76 13.09 14.55
C VAL A 222 15.12 11.66 15.01
N GLY A 223 14.96 10.65 14.16
CA GLY A 223 15.44 9.28 14.40
C GLY A 223 14.53 8.42 15.25
N GLY A 224 13.27 8.81 15.45
CA GLY A 224 12.27 7.94 16.06
C GLY A 224 11.61 6.99 15.06
N THR A 225 10.76 6.08 15.56
CA THR A 225 10.13 5.01 14.76
C THR A 225 8.66 4.79 15.13
N LEU A 226 7.92 4.14 14.23
CA LEU A 226 6.63 3.52 14.56
C LEU A 226 6.89 2.19 15.27
N LEU A 227 5.97 1.82 16.16
CA LEU A 227 5.99 0.49 16.78
C LEU A 227 5.24 -0.53 15.90
N PRO A 228 5.65 -1.81 15.92
CA PRO A 228 4.91 -2.89 15.27
C PRO A 228 3.58 -3.16 16.00
N ILE A 229 2.65 -3.87 15.36
CA ILE A 229 1.41 -4.35 16.01
C ILE A 229 1.76 -5.07 17.32
N GLY A 230 1.04 -4.73 18.38
CA GLY A 230 1.31 -5.16 19.75
C GLY A 230 2.13 -4.15 20.55
N GLY A 231 2.61 -3.07 19.89
CA GLY A 231 3.28 -1.97 20.57
C GLY A 231 4.55 -2.37 21.29
N ASN A 232 4.84 -1.70 22.39
CA ASN A 232 6.06 -1.94 23.15
C ASN A 232 6.07 -3.29 23.91
N GLU A 233 4.90 -3.81 24.30
CA GLU A 233 4.81 -5.03 25.11
C GLU A 233 4.76 -6.30 24.25
N TYR A 234 3.95 -6.30 23.19
CA TYR A 234 3.67 -7.48 22.37
C TYR A 234 4.11 -7.30 20.91
N GLY A 235 4.92 -6.30 20.63
CA GLY A 235 5.36 -5.94 19.29
C GLY A 235 6.16 -7.02 18.56
N HIS A 236 6.67 -8.04 19.28
CA HIS A 236 7.29 -9.22 18.67
C HIS A 236 6.35 -9.95 17.70
N LYS A 237 5.02 -9.88 17.92
CA LYS A 237 4.02 -10.49 17.02
C LYS A 237 3.94 -9.72 15.70
N GLY A 238 3.80 -8.38 15.78
CA GLY A 238 3.80 -7.53 14.58
C GLY A 238 5.14 -7.58 13.84
N PHE A 239 6.25 -7.62 14.56
CA PHE A 239 7.57 -7.79 13.96
C PHE A 239 7.71 -9.13 13.24
N GLY A 240 7.21 -10.23 13.82
CA GLY A 240 7.18 -11.53 13.14
C GLY A 240 6.36 -11.50 11.83
N LEU A 241 5.20 -10.82 11.84
CA LEU A 241 4.40 -10.61 10.62
C LEU A 241 5.15 -9.74 9.60
N SER A 242 5.86 -8.68 10.04
CA SER A 242 6.66 -7.84 9.16
C SER A 242 7.77 -8.63 8.48
N LEU A 243 8.50 -9.48 9.23
CA LEU A 243 9.51 -10.36 8.66
C LEU A 243 8.92 -11.35 7.64
N MET A 244 7.74 -11.91 7.93
CA MET A 244 7.06 -12.79 6.98
C MET A 244 6.77 -12.07 5.65
N VAL A 245 6.30 -10.82 5.70
CA VAL A 245 6.07 -10.02 4.49
C VAL A 245 7.39 -9.76 3.76
N GLU A 246 8.44 -9.29 4.45
CA GLU A 246 9.77 -9.05 3.86
C GLU A 246 10.34 -10.28 3.14
N MET A 247 10.12 -11.47 3.69
CA MET A 247 10.64 -12.70 3.09
C MET A 247 9.81 -13.21 1.91
N LEU A 248 8.57 -12.74 1.75
CA LEU A 248 7.67 -13.12 0.65
C LEU A 248 7.68 -12.13 -0.50
N THR A 249 8.17 -10.91 -0.29
CA THR A 249 8.15 -9.81 -1.27
C THR A 249 9.55 -9.37 -1.63
#